data_6a0bbad3fff650854d49fc052c98895e
#
_entry.id   6a0bbad3fff650854d49fc052c98895e
#
_cell.length_a   1.000
_cell.length_b   1.000
_cell.length_c   1.000
_cell.angle_alpha   90.00
_cell.angle_beta   90.00
_cell.angle_gamma   90.00
#
_symmetry.space_group_name_H-M   'P 1'
#
loop_
_entity.id
_entity.type
_entity.pdbx_description
1 polymer ?
#
loop_
_entity_poly.entity_id
_entity_poly.type
_entity_poly.pdbx_seq_one_letter_code
_entity_poly.pdbx_strand_id
1 'polypeptide(L)'
;MMGDVWGEKDTRFAFIGLAICSILGDINRIKVEPIVEYVEKCMNYDGGFGSSPGGESHSAQVYTCLAALAIAGRLDIVNRNRLSQWLCERQTQPSGGLNGRPQKLPDACYSWWVLSSLEILGNLHWIDASGLASFVLKCQDEENGGIADRPNNRADVYHTCFGIAGLSLVKYELDGHTLPEIDPVYCMPVDVVSSLGLSHGPSGWKSLLPSHWL
;
A
#
# COMPACT_ATOMS: atom_id res chain seq x y z
N MET A 1 -8.79 17.52 -1.96
CA MET A 1 -9.71 17.02 -3.00
C MET A 1 -10.97 16.52 -2.32
N MET A 2 -12.13 16.69 -2.92
CA MET A 2 -13.41 16.22 -2.38
C MET A 2 -13.85 14.99 -3.18
N GLY A 3 -14.38 13.98 -2.48
CA GLY A 3 -14.79 12.72 -3.10
C GLY A 3 -16.21 12.73 -3.68
N ASP A 4 -17.02 13.67 -3.22
CA ASP A 4 -18.42 13.76 -3.61
C ASP A 4 -18.94 15.21 -3.64
N VAL A 5 -20.21 15.37 -3.98
CA VAL A 5 -20.87 16.68 -4.05
C VAL A 5 -21.12 17.32 -2.67
N TRP A 6 -21.05 16.54 -1.60
CA TRP A 6 -21.23 17.02 -0.22
C TRP A 6 -19.92 17.45 0.43
N GLY A 7 -18.79 17.28 -0.27
CA GLY A 7 -17.49 17.78 0.16
C GLY A 7 -16.74 16.83 1.09
N GLU A 8 -16.97 15.51 1.02
CA GLU A 8 -16.19 14.53 1.78
C GLU A 8 -14.69 14.68 1.47
N LYS A 9 -13.87 14.80 2.51
CA LYS A 9 -12.42 14.90 2.41
C LYS A 9 -11.78 13.71 3.08
N ASP A 10 -10.99 12.97 2.31
CA ASP A 10 -10.28 11.77 2.77
C ASP A 10 -8.99 11.63 1.97
N THR A 11 -7.94 11.11 2.58
CA THR A 11 -6.64 10.89 1.93
C THR A 11 -6.71 9.89 0.77
N ARG A 12 -7.70 8.99 0.74
CA ARG A 12 -7.96 8.10 -0.40
C ARG A 12 -8.22 8.87 -1.69
N PHE A 13 -8.95 9.99 -1.61
CA PHE A 13 -9.24 10.82 -2.79
C PHE A 13 -7.99 11.53 -3.33
N ALA A 14 -7.02 11.83 -2.47
CA ALA A 14 -5.72 12.34 -2.90
C ALA A 14 -5.02 11.34 -3.82
N PHE A 15 -4.93 10.07 -3.41
CA PHE A 15 -4.33 9.00 -4.21
C PHE A 15 -5.12 8.75 -5.49
N ILE A 16 -6.45 8.55 -5.40
CA ILE A 16 -7.30 8.26 -6.55
C ILE A 16 -7.16 9.33 -7.62
N GLY A 17 -7.20 10.61 -7.22
CA GLY A 17 -7.07 11.71 -8.17
C GLY A 17 -5.73 11.76 -8.87
N LEU A 18 -4.63 11.62 -8.11
CA LEU A 18 -3.28 11.61 -8.68
C LEU A 18 -3.05 10.37 -9.55
N ALA A 19 -3.48 9.19 -9.11
CA ALA A 19 -3.33 7.94 -9.87
C ALA A 19 -4.10 7.99 -11.20
N ILE A 20 -5.35 8.46 -11.21
CA ILE A 20 -6.14 8.62 -12.45
C ILE A 20 -5.45 9.58 -13.40
N CYS A 21 -5.03 10.78 -12.94
CA CYS A 21 -4.36 11.75 -13.80
C CYS A 21 -3.03 11.22 -14.31
N SER A 22 -2.30 10.47 -13.52
CA SER A 22 -1.05 9.83 -13.92
C SER A 22 -1.28 8.74 -14.98
N ILE A 23 -2.24 7.83 -14.77
CA ILE A 23 -2.59 6.77 -15.72
C ILE A 23 -3.06 7.35 -17.06
N LEU A 24 -3.77 8.47 -17.05
CA LEU A 24 -4.22 9.17 -18.26
C LEU A 24 -3.11 10.03 -18.91
N GLY A 25 -1.91 10.09 -18.34
CA GLY A 25 -0.78 10.87 -18.84
C GLY A 25 -0.97 12.39 -18.74
N ASP A 26 -1.87 12.86 -17.88
CA ASP A 26 -2.21 14.28 -17.75
C ASP A 26 -2.28 14.72 -16.28
N ILE A 27 -1.15 14.63 -15.60
CA ILE A 27 -1.03 15.06 -14.20
C ILE A 27 -1.32 16.55 -13.99
N ASN A 28 -1.20 17.38 -15.05
CA ASN A 28 -1.46 18.80 -14.98
C ASN A 28 -2.95 19.16 -14.83
N ARG A 29 -3.86 18.21 -15.02
CA ARG A 29 -5.29 18.41 -14.77
C ARG A 29 -5.61 18.63 -13.30
N ILE A 30 -4.72 18.23 -12.40
CA ILE A 30 -4.91 18.33 -10.96
C ILE A 30 -3.86 19.26 -10.36
N LYS A 31 -4.27 20.04 -9.36
CA LYS A 31 -3.32 20.88 -8.61
C LYS A 31 -2.65 19.99 -7.55
N VAL A 32 -1.40 19.60 -7.79
CA VAL A 32 -0.64 18.67 -6.94
C VAL A 32 -0.34 19.27 -5.57
N GLU A 33 0.15 20.51 -5.50
CA GLU A 33 0.56 21.13 -4.23
C GLU A 33 -0.52 21.14 -3.13
N PRO A 34 -1.79 21.56 -3.41
CA PRO A 34 -2.83 21.51 -2.39
C PRO A 34 -3.17 20.09 -1.90
N ILE A 35 -2.91 19.07 -2.73
CA ILE A 35 -3.09 17.66 -2.35
C ILE A 35 -1.98 17.25 -1.39
N VAL A 36 -0.73 17.57 -1.72
CA VAL A 36 0.44 17.29 -0.86
C VAL A 36 0.29 17.98 0.49
N GLU A 37 -0.09 19.26 0.51
CA GLU A 37 -0.35 20.01 1.75
C GLU A 37 -1.44 19.36 2.61
N TYR A 38 -2.48 18.80 1.99
CA TYR A 38 -3.53 18.09 2.71
C TYR A 38 -3.01 16.77 3.29
N VAL A 39 -2.27 15.98 2.52
CA VAL A 39 -1.65 14.74 2.98
C VAL A 39 -0.67 15.00 4.13
N GLU A 40 0.15 16.05 4.04
CA GLU A 40 1.06 16.45 5.11
C GLU A 40 0.34 16.77 6.42
N LYS A 41 -0.81 17.47 6.35
CA LYS A 41 -1.65 17.76 7.53
C LYS A 41 -2.29 16.51 8.14
N CYS A 42 -2.39 15.40 7.40
CA CYS A 42 -2.91 14.12 7.88
C CYS A 42 -1.83 13.24 8.50
N MET A 43 -0.56 13.66 8.47
CA MET A 43 0.56 12.97 9.11
C MET A 43 0.47 13.11 10.63
N ASN A 44 0.68 12.02 11.35
CA ASN A 44 0.65 11.97 12.80
C ASN A 44 2.07 11.88 13.41
N TYR A 45 2.15 12.14 14.71
CA TYR A 45 3.43 12.08 15.45
C TYR A 45 4.06 10.68 15.47
N ASP A 46 3.26 9.61 15.29
CA ASP A 46 3.74 8.23 15.20
C ASP A 46 4.39 7.91 13.82
N GLY A 47 4.31 8.84 12.88
CA GLY A 47 4.80 8.73 11.51
C GLY A 47 3.77 8.21 10.53
N GLY A 48 2.62 7.71 11.00
CA GLY A 48 1.51 7.24 10.17
C GLY A 48 0.62 8.36 9.66
N PHE A 49 -0.41 7.98 8.92
CA PHE A 49 -1.38 8.89 8.32
C PHE A 49 -2.81 8.49 8.66
N GLY A 50 -3.64 9.46 8.98
CA GLY A 50 -5.08 9.31 9.12
C GLY A 50 -5.84 9.66 7.84
N SER A 51 -7.16 9.45 7.84
CA SER A 51 -8.04 9.82 6.71
C SER A 51 -8.25 11.32 6.56
N SER A 52 -8.06 12.06 7.66
CA SER A 52 -8.17 13.51 7.75
C SER A 52 -7.22 14.05 8.81
N PRO A 53 -6.92 15.36 8.86
CA PRO A 53 -6.07 15.94 9.89
C PRO A 53 -6.58 15.60 11.31
N GLY A 54 -5.68 15.03 12.13
CA GLY A 54 -5.99 14.54 13.47
C GLY A 54 -6.69 13.18 13.55
N GLY A 55 -6.95 12.53 12.40
CA GLY A 55 -7.45 11.15 12.34
C GLY A 55 -6.40 10.14 12.77
N GLU A 56 -6.83 9.01 13.36
CA GLU A 56 -5.94 7.92 13.79
C GLU A 56 -5.16 7.34 12.61
N SER A 57 -3.88 7.03 12.81
CA SER A 57 -3.04 6.36 11.81
C SER A 57 -3.58 4.99 11.46
N HIS A 58 -3.68 4.71 10.15
CA HIS A 58 -4.24 3.47 9.64
C HIS A 58 -3.47 3.01 8.39
N SER A 59 -3.13 1.72 8.29
CA SER A 59 -2.27 1.17 7.22
C SER A 59 -2.77 1.46 5.81
N ALA A 60 -4.08 1.40 5.58
CA ALA A 60 -4.63 1.73 4.25
C ALA A 60 -4.49 3.23 3.93
N GLN A 61 -4.61 4.10 4.94
CA GLN A 61 -4.37 5.53 4.75
C GLN A 61 -2.88 5.82 4.54
N VAL A 62 -2.00 5.09 5.24
CA VAL A 62 -0.54 5.16 5.01
C VAL A 62 -0.22 4.83 3.57
N TYR A 63 -0.76 3.73 3.02
CA TYR A 63 -0.55 3.38 1.62
C TYR A 63 -1.03 4.47 0.67
N THR A 64 -2.27 4.93 0.81
CA THR A 64 -2.82 5.95 -0.10
C THR A 64 -2.05 7.27 -0.03
N CYS A 65 -1.56 7.66 1.15
CA CYS A 65 -0.72 8.83 1.31
C CYS A 65 0.66 8.63 0.67
N LEU A 66 1.33 7.51 0.93
CA LEU A 66 2.65 7.21 0.34
C LEU A 66 2.58 7.12 -1.19
N ALA A 67 1.60 6.40 -1.73
CA ALA A 67 1.42 6.29 -3.17
C ALA A 67 1.10 7.66 -3.81
N ALA A 68 0.28 8.49 -3.17
CA ALA A 68 0.02 9.86 -3.61
C ALA A 68 1.31 10.70 -3.60
N LEU A 69 2.09 10.64 -2.53
CA LEU A 69 3.37 11.36 -2.42
C LEU A 69 4.42 10.84 -3.40
N ALA A 70 4.45 9.53 -3.69
CA ALA A 70 5.31 8.95 -4.71
C ALA A 70 4.99 9.52 -6.10
N ILE A 71 3.71 9.51 -6.50
CA ILE A 71 3.27 10.08 -7.78
C ILE A 71 3.57 11.59 -7.85
N ALA A 72 3.43 12.30 -6.73
CA ALA A 72 3.72 13.72 -6.63
C ALA A 72 5.23 14.04 -6.54
N GLY A 73 6.12 13.05 -6.39
CA GLY A 73 7.57 13.26 -6.21
C GLY A 73 7.91 13.90 -4.86
N ARG A 74 7.09 13.69 -3.81
CA ARG A 74 7.19 14.36 -2.51
C ARG A 74 7.35 13.40 -1.32
N LEU A 75 8.01 12.26 -1.54
CA LEU A 75 8.37 11.32 -0.44
C LEU A 75 9.39 11.90 0.54
N ASP A 76 10.06 12.99 0.18
CA ASP A 76 11.02 13.71 1.02
C ASP A 76 10.45 14.22 2.36
N ILE A 77 9.12 14.46 2.42
CA ILE A 77 8.46 14.92 3.66
C ILE A 77 8.25 13.79 4.69
N VAL A 78 8.44 12.53 4.31
CA VAL A 78 8.17 11.36 5.16
C VAL A 78 9.38 10.97 5.98
N ASN A 79 9.19 10.77 7.28
CA ASN A 79 10.21 10.12 8.11
C ASN A 79 10.20 8.60 7.87
N ARG A 80 11.04 8.16 6.91
CA ARG A 80 11.14 6.78 6.44
C ARG A 80 11.23 5.76 7.59
N ASN A 81 12.16 5.95 8.50
CA ASN A 81 12.43 4.97 9.55
C ASN A 81 11.30 4.89 10.58
N ARG A 82 10.76 6.05 10.97
CA ARG A 82 9.66 6.10 11.93
C ARG A 82 8.39 5.44 11.38
N LEU A 83 8.05 5.74 10.14
CA LEU A 83 6.90 5.14 9.49
C LEU A 83 7.08 3.64 9.26
N SER A 84 8.28 3.21 8.83
CA SER A 84 8.58 1.78 8.67
C SER A 84 8.46 1.01 9.99
N GLN A 85 8.93 1.58 11.09
CA GLN A 85 8.75 0.98 12.42
C GLN A 85 7.28 0.82 12.75
N TRP A 86 6.48 1.88 12.59
CA TRP A 86 5.04 1.82 12.85
C TRP A 86 4.35 0.75 11.98
N LEU A 87 4.72 0.61 10.71
CA LEU A 87 4.20 -0.43 9.81
C LEU A 87 4.59 -1.84 10.26
N CYS A 88 5.84 -2.06 10.68
CA CYS A 88 6.29 -3.37 11.16
C CYS A 88 5.56 -3.81 12.43
N GLU A 89 5.20 -2.88 13.30
CA GLU A 89 4.39 -3.15 14.49
C GLU A 89 2.95 -3.60 14.15
N ARG A 90 2.54 -3.55 12.88
CA ARG A 90 1.25 -4.10 12.42
C ARG A 90 1.26 -5.62 12.29
N GLN A 91 2.44 -6.25 12.29
CA GLN A 91 2.53 -7.71 12.26
C GLN A 91 2.22 -8.31 13.62
N THR A 92 1.18 -9.12 13.68
CA THR A 92 0.65 -9.68 14.92
C THR A 92 1.17 -11.09 15.20
N GLN A 93 1.50 -11.36 16.46
CA GLN A 93 1.91 -12.69 16.89
C GLN A 93 0.76 -13.39 17.65
N PRO A 94 0.62 -14.72 17.57
CA PRO A 94 1.45 -15.67 16.81
C PRO A 94 1.01 -15.89 15.36
N SER A 95 0.05 -15.12 14.85
CA SER A 95 -0.59 -15.39 13.54
C SER A 95 0.32 -15.10 12.34
N GLY A 96 1.26 -14.17 12.46
CA GLY A 96 2.06 -13.62 11.35
C GLY A 96 1.30 -12.63 10.46
N GLY A 97 -0.02 -12.51 10.61
CA GLY A 97 -0.86 -11.59 9.83
C GLY A 97 -0.68 -10.13 10.22
N LEU A 98 -1.10 -9.23 9.36
CA LEU A 98 -0.99 -7.79 9.53
C LEU A 98 -2.35 -7.16 9.88
N ASN A 99 -2.35 -6.12 10.70
CA ASN A 99 -3.54 -5.35 11.05
C ASN A 99 -3.49 -3.91 10.53
N GLY A 100 -4.65 -3.22 10.54
CA GLY A 100 -4.74 -1.85 10.04
C GLY A 100 -4.24 -0.80 11.01
N ARG A 101 -4.30 -1.07 12.31
CA ARG A 101 -3.91 -0.17 13.40
C ARG A 101 -3.78 -0.94 14.71
N PRO A 102 -3.19 -0.34 15.77
CA PRO A 102 -2.99 -1.01 17.05
C PRO A 102 -4.26 -1.68 17.59
N GLN A 103 -4.08 -2.86 18.20
CA GLN A 103 -5.14 -3.61 18.89
C GLN A 103 -6.29 -4.13 18.00
N LYS A 104 -6.16 -4.07 16.66
CA LYS A 104 -7.10 -4.69 15.73
C LYS A 104 -6.63 -6.09 15.34
N LEU A 105 -7.60 -6.92 14.96
CA LEU A 105 -7.32 -8.26 14.44
C LEU A 105 -6.61 -8.18 13.08
N PRO A 106 -5.74 -9.16 12.77
CA PRO A 106 -5.14 -9.27 11.45
C PRO A 106 -6.20 -9.59 10.39
N ASP A 107 -5.92 -9.17 9.17
CA ASP A 107 -6.79 -9.33 8.02
C ASP A 107 -5.93 -9.39 6.75
N ALA A 108 -6.26 -10.28 5.82
CA ALA A 108 -5.45 -10.56 4.64
C ALA A 108 -5.23 -9.33 3.74
N CYS A 109 -6.14 -8.36 3.71
CA CYS A 109 -5.96 -7.17 2.88
C CYS A 109 -4.78 -6.30 3.34
N TYR A 110 -4.38 -6.35 4.62
CA TYR A 110 -3.22 -5.60 5.09
C TYR A 110 -1.89 -6.15 4.60
N SER A 111 -1.87 -7.36 4.05
CA SER A 111 -0.71 -7.85 3.30
C SER A 111 -0.37 -6.93 2.12
N TRP A 112 -1.36 -6.28 1.51
CA TRP A 112 -1.12 -5.24 0.52
C TRP A 112 -0.77 -3.90 1.18
N TRP A 113 -1.64 -3.36 2.01
CA TRP A 113 -1.51 -2.00 2.54
C TRP A 113 -0.21 -1.74 3.28
N VAL A 114 0.25 -2.73 4.06
CA VAL A 114 1.50 -2.63 4.82
C VAL A 114 2.71 -2.93 3.94
N LEU A 115 2.68 -4.03 3.16
CA LEU A 115 3.86 -4.41 2.38
C LEU A 115 4.16 -3.44 1.24
N SER A 116 3.15 -2.96 0.51
CA SER A 116 3.36 -1.94 -0.52
C SER A 116 3.95 -0.65 0.06
N SER A 117 3.47 -0.24 1.24
CA SER A 117 4.04 0.90 1.96
C SER A 117 5.50 0.67 2.34
N LEU A 118 5.83 -0.50 2.88
CA LEU A 118 7.22 -0.85 3.23
C LEU A 118 8.11 -1.00 2.00
N GLU A 119 7.59 -1.51 0.89
CA GLU A 119 8.33 -1.59 -0.37
C GLU A 119 8.62 -0.18 -0.91
N ILE A 120 7.65 0.74 -0.92
CA ILE A 120 7.88 2.16 -1.26
C ILE A 120 8.95 2.79 -0.35
N LEU A 121 8.95 2.45 0.94
CA LEU A 121 9.96 2.92 1.89
C LEU A 121 11.30 2.19 1.78
N GLY A 122 11.40 1.10 1.00
CA GLY A 122 12.62 0.27 0.85
C GLY A 122 12.97 -0.57 2.10
N ASN A 123 12.00 -0.83 2.98
CA ASN A 123 12.17 -1.55 4.24
C ASN A 123 11.28 -2.80 4.33
N LEU A 124 10.87 -3.38 3.19
CA LEU A 124 10.06 -4.59 3.15
C LEU A 124 10.69 -5.76 3.91
N HIS A 125 12.02 -5.83 3.92
CA HIS A 125 12.79 -6.88 4.60
C HIS A 125 12.67 -6.87 6.14
N TRP A 126 11.99 -5.88 6.72
CA TRP A 126 11.75 -5.81 8.18
C TRP A 126 10.58 -6.71 8.62
N ILE A 127 9.77 -7.22 7.70
CA ILE A 127 8.62 -8.10 7.98
C ILE A 127 9.04 -9.57 7.97
N ASP A 128 8.44 -10.37 8.85
CA ASP A 128 8.47 -11.84 8.72
C ASP A 128 7.58 -12.26 7.54
N ALA A 129 8.20 -12.37 6.37
CA ALA A 129 7.53 -12.74 5.12
C ALA A 129 6.92 -14.15 5.19
N SER A 130 7.60 -15.10 5.86
CA SER A 130 7.14 -16.49 5.99
C SER A 130 5.87 -16.59 6.86
N GLY A 131 5.88 -15.90 8.00
CA GLY A 131 4.71 -15.83 8.89
C GLY A 131 3.51 -15.20 8.19
N LEU A 132 3.75 -14.12 7.44
CA LEU A 132 2.69 -13.45 6.68
C LEU A 132 2.12 -14.32 5.56
N ALA A 133 2.97 -14.96 4.74
CA ALA A 133 2.53 -15.87 3.69
C ALA A 133 1.68 -17.01 4.28
N SER A 134 2.14 -17.61 5.39
CA SER A 134 1.38 -18.63 6.10
C SER A 134 0.00 -18.14 6.57
N PHE A 135 -0.11 -16.90 7.04
CA PHE A 135 -1.40 -16.32 7.42
C PHE A 135 -2.33 -16.16 6.22
N VAL A 136 -1.84 -15.58 5.12
CA VAL A 136 -2.66 -15.35 3.92
C VAL A 136 -3.15 -16.68 3.31
N LEU A 137 -2.28 -17.68 3.26
CA LEU A 137 -2.66 -19.01 2.75
C LEU A 137 -3.72 -19.71 3.62
N LYS A 138 -3.69 -19.52 4.95
CA LYS A 138 -4.75 -20.02 5.85
C LYS A 138 -6.10 -19.32 5.64
N CYS A 139 -6.12 -18.16 5.00
CA CYS A 139 -7.35 -17.46 4.64
C CYS A 139 -7.95 -17.95 3.31
N GLN A 140 -7.31 -18.90 2.63
CA GLN A 140 -7.81 -19.47 1.38
C GLN A 140 -9.05 -20.33 1.64
N ASP A 141 -10.08 -20.15 0.81
CA ASP A 141 -11.24 -21.03 0.74
C ASP A 141 -10.90 -22.18 -0.24
N GLU A 142 -10.62 -23.36 0.32
CA GLU A 142 -10.20 -24.53 -0.48
C GLU A 142 -11.37 -25.14 -1.28
N GLU A 143 -12.62 -24.90 -0.86
CA GLU A 143 -13.80 -25.48 -1.53
C GLU A 143 -14.28 -24.60 -2.69
N ASN A 144 -14.38 -23.28 -2.47
CA ASN A 144 -14.96 -22.35 -3.45
C ASN A 144 -13.92 -21.48 -4.15
N GLY A 145 -12.69 -21.50 -3.67
CA GLY A 145 -11.60 -20.66 -4.13
C GLY A 145 -11.63 -19.24 -3.58
N GLY A 146 -10.50 -18.54 -3.72
CA GLY A 146 -10.33 -17.18 -3.24
C GLY A 146 -9.75 -17.08 -1.84
N ILE A 147 -9.54 -15.85 -1.37
CA ILE A 147 -8.97 -15.52 -0.06
C ILE A 147 -10.00 -14.71 0.73
N ALA A 148 -10.20 -15.09 1.99
CA ALA A 148 -11.02 -14.36 2.96
C ALA A 148 -10.19 -13.34 3.74
N ASP A 149 -10.85 -12.48 4.51
CA ASP A 149 -10.19 -11.55 5.46
C ASP A 149 -9.41 -12.31 6.53
N ARG A 150 -9.95 -13.44 7.00
CA ARG A 150 -9.37 -14.31 8.05
C ARG A 150 -9.69 -15.78 7.81
N PRO A 151 -8.91 -16.68 8.40
CA PRO A 151 -9.21 -18.12 8.33
C PRO A 151 -10.64 -18.44 8.73
N ASN A 152 -11.29 -19.33 7.97
CA ASN A 152 -12.66 -19.80 8.15
C ASN A 152 -13.77 -18.78 7.85
N ASN A 153 -13.43 -17.60 7.35
CA ASN A 153 -14.40 -16.64 6.83
C ASN A 153 -14.65 -16.90 5.33
N ARG A 154 -15.71 -16.29 4.79
CA ARG A 154 -16.03 -16.40 3.37
C ARG A 154 -15.05 -15.57 2.53
N ALA A 155 -14.50 -16.18 1.47
CA ALA A 155 -13.67 -15.48 0.51
C ALA A 155 -14.46 -14.45 -0.32
N ASP A 156 -13.79 -13.38 -0.73
CA ASP A 156 -14.32 -12.37 -1.62
C ASP A 156 -13.23 -11.81 -2.57
N VAL A 157 -13.66 -11.06 -3.58
CA VAL A 157 -12.77 -10.54 -4.62
C VAL A 157 -11.77 -9.49 -4.09
N TYR A 158 -12.12 -8.75 -3.06
CA TYR A 158 -11.28 -7.73 -2.46
C TYR A 158 -10.10 -8.36 -1.70
N HIS A 159 -10.38 -9.30 -0.79
CA HIS A 159 -9.33 -9.99 -0.03
C HIS A 159 -8.50 -10.92 -0.93
N THR A 160 -9.11 -11.52 -1.96
CA THR A 160 -8.38 -12.30 -2.96
C THR A 160 -7.38 -11.44 -3.71
N CYS A 161 -7.78 -10.27 -4.21
CA CYS A 161 -6.91 -9.36 -4.91
C CYS A 161 -5.71 -8.93 -4.04
N PHE A 162 -5.98 -8.41 -2.83
CA PHE A 162 -4.92 -7.89 -1.96
C PHE A 162 -4.08 -8.97 -1.28
N GLY A 163 -4.65 -10.14 -1.02
CA GLY A 163 -3.89 -11.29 -0.53
C GLY A 163 -2.85 -11.77 -1.56
N ILE A 164 -3.26 -11.94 -2.83
CA ILE A 164 -2.37 -12.32 -3.93
C ILE A 164 -1.31 -11.24 -4.17
N ALA A 165 -1.70 -9.95 -4.17
CA ALA A 165 -0.77 -8.84 -4.33
C ALA A 165 0.28 -8.81 -3.22
N GLY A 166 -0.12 -9.08 -1.96
CA GLY A 166 0.81 -9.20 -0.84
C GLY A 166 1.77 -10.38 -0.98
N LEU A 167 1.29 -11.54 -1.43
CA LEU A 167 2.14 -12.71 -1.70
C LEU A 167 3.16 -12.43 -2.82
N SER A 168 2.77 -11.67 -3.85
CA SER A 168 3.69 -11.24 -4.91
C SER A 168 4.83 -10.38 -4.35
N LEU A 169 4.54 -9.40 -3.48
CA LEU A 169 5.56 -8.52 -2.88
C LEU A 169 6.58 -9.29 -2.04
N VAL A 170 6.16 -10.31 -1.30
CA VAL A 170 7.09 -11.16 -0.53
C VAL A 170 7.74 -12.26 -1.39
N LYS A 171 7.51 -12.24 -2.71
CA LYS A 171 8.06 -13.22 -3.66
C LYS A 171 7.75 -14.67 -3.25
N TYR A 172 6.51 -14.89 -2.81
CA TYR A 172 6.06 -16.24 -2.45
C TYR A 172 6.16 -17.18 -3.64
N GLU A 173 6.76 -18.34 -3.41
CA GLU A 173 6.95 -19.37 -4.41
C GLU A 173 6.08 -20.59 -4.09
N LEU A 174 5.37 -21.09 -5.09
CA LEU A 174 4.61 -22.33 -5.02
C LEU A 174 5.03 -23.26 -6.18
N ASP A 175 5.51 -24.44 -5.86
CA ASP A 175 5.92 -25.47 -6.85
C ASP A 175 6.92 -24.93 -7.91
N GLY A 176 7.86 -24.10 -7.51
CA GLY A 176 8.85 -23.48 -8.38
C GLY A 176 8.32 -22.32 -9.25
N HIS A 177 7.11 -21.86 -8.99
CA HIS A 177 6.50 -20.72 -9.66
C HIS A 177 6.32 -19.54 -8.71
N THR A 178 6.74 -18.34 -9.14
CA THR A 178 6.50 -17.08 -8.46
C THR A 178 5.32 -16.35 -9.09
N LEU A 179 4.62 -15.53 -8.30
CA LEU A 179 3.61 -14.64 -8.82
C LEU A 179 4.27 -13.50 -9.64
N PRO A 180 3.57 -12.96 -10.67
CA PRO A 180 4.03 -11.78 -11.38
C PRO A 180 4.40 -10.65 -10.42
N GLU A 181 5.51 -9.96 -10.71
CA GLU A 181 5.94 -8.81 -9.90
C GLU A 181 4.91 -7.68 -9.99
N ILE A 182 4.56 -7.09 -8.85
CA ILE A 182 3.56 -6.04 -8.75
C ILE A 182 4.21 -4.70 -8.37
N ASP A 183 3.75 -3.62 -9.00
CA ASP A 183 4.17 -2.26 -8.67
C ASP A 183 3.50 -1.79 -7.38
N PRO A 184 4.27 -1.36 -6.35
CA PRO A 184 3.72 -1.02 -5.05
C PRO A 184 2.97 0.33 -5.03
N VAL A 185 3.11 1.17 -6.05
CA VAL A 185 2.42 2.46 -6.13
C VAL A 185 1.03 2.30 -6.78
N TYR A 186 0.96 1.57 -7.90
CA TYR A 186 -0.26 1.45 -8.70
C TYR A 186 -1.08 0.17 -8.44
N CYS A 187 -0.55 -0.79 -7.69
CA CYS A 187 -1.19 -2.10 -7.49
C CYS A 187 -1.51 -2.83 -8.81
N MET A 188 -0.59 -2.75 -9.75
CA MET A 188 -0.70 -3.40 -11.08
C MET A 188 0.59 -4.19 -11.36
N PRO A 189 0.52 -5.25 -12.19
CA PRO A 189 1.74 -5.91 -12.67
C PRO A 189 2.74 -4.92 -13.29
N VAL A 190 4.02 -5.11 -13.01
CA VAL A 190 5.09 -4.19 -13.45
C VAL A 190 5.14 -4.03 -14.98
N ASP A 191 4.87 -5.09 -15.74
CA ASP A 191 4.78 -5.06 -17.20
C ASP A 191 3.63 -4.17 -17.69
N VAL A 192 2.48 -4.19 -17.01
CA VAL A 192 1.34 -3.30 -17.30
C VAL A 192 1.72 -1.85 -17.01
N VAL A 193 2.30 -1.56 -15.85
CA VAL A 193 2.76 -0.20 -15.49
C VAL A 193 3.77 0.32 -16.52
N SER A 194 4.68 -0.55 -16.96
CA SER A 194 5.67 -0.22 -18.00
C SER A 194 5.02 0.05 -19.35
N SER A 195 4.03 -0.74 -19.76
CA SER A 195 3.32 -0.56 -21.03
C SER A 195 2.50 0.72 -21.08
N LEU A 196 2.04 1.20 -19.94
CA LEU A 196 1.33 2.47 -19.80
C LEU A 196 2.27 3.69 -19.72
N GLY A 197 3.58 3.47 -19.75
CA GLY A 197 4.57 4.55 -19.61
C GLY A 197 4.62 5.16 -18.20
N LEU A 198 4.09 4.48 -17.22
CA LEU A 198 4.08 4.90 -15.81
C LEU A 198 5.36 4.49 -15.07
N SER A 199 6.20 3.67 -15.70
CA SER A 199 7.51 3.32 -15.17
C SER A 199 8.45 4.52 -15.28
N HIS A 200 9.00 4.93 -14.16
CA HIS A 200 9.92 6.06 -14.09
C HIS A 200 11.36 5.62 -14.39
N GLY A 201 11.64 5.26 -15.67
CA GLY A 201 12.95 4.82 -16.13
C GLY A 201 13.33 3.38 -15.71
N PRO A 202 14.60 2.97 -15.86
CA PRO A 202 15.05 1.60 -15.62
C PRO A 202 14.85 1.09 -14.18
N SER A 203 14.70 2.00 -13.24
CA SER A 203 14.48 1.71 -11.82
C SER A 203 12.98 1.62 -11.44
N GLY A 204 12.06 1.78 -12.41
CA GLY A 204 10.61 1.80 -12.15
C GLY A 204 10.23 2.84 -11.08
N TRP A 205 9.34 2.47 -10.17
CA TRP A 205 8.89 3.31 -9.06
C TRP A 205 10.05 3.79 -8.15
N LYS A 206 11.19 3.09 -8.10
CA LYS A 206 12.37 3.51 -7.33
C LYS A 206 12.96 4.85 -7.79
N SER A 207 12.72 5.24 -9.04
CA SER A 207 13.12 6.57 -9.53
C SER A 207 12.34 7.72 -8.87
N LEU A 208 11.22 7.42 -8.22
CA LEU A 208 10.42 8.38 -7.44
C LEU A 208 10.97 8.59 -6.04
N LEU A 209 11.91 7.73 -5.59
CA LEU A 209 12.50 7.84 -4.27
C LEU A 209 13.44 9.04 -4.18
N PRO A 210 13.47 9.73 -3.03
CA PRO A 210 14.52 10.70 -2.75
C PRO A 210 15.91 10.05 -2.89
N SER A 211 16.87 10.77 -3.47
CA SER A 211 18.22 10.22 -3.75
C SER A 211 18.95 9.67 -2.51
N HIS A 212 18.64 10.19 -1.34
CA HIS A 212 19.20 9.70 -0.06
C HIS A 212 18.51 8.45 0.50
N TRP A 213 17.52 7.91 -0.20
CA TRP A 213 16.86 6.64 0.14
C TRP A 213 17.38 5.46 -0.70
N LEU A 214 18.04 5.75 -1.82
CA LEU A 214 18.70 4.79 -2.71
C LEU A 214 20.11 4.48 -2.21
#